data_59bc6a37060178f7f007c87c3d0b98e6
#
_entry.id   59bc6a37060178f7f007c87c3d0b98e6
#
_cell.length_a   1.000
_cell.length_b   1.000
_cell.length_c   1.000
_cell.angle_alpha   90.00
_cell.angle_beta   90.00
_cell.angle_gamma   90.00
#
_symmetry.space_group_name_H-M   'P 1'
#
loop_
_entity.id
_entity.type
_entity.pdbx_description
1 polymer ?
#
loop_
_entity_poly.entity_id
_entity_poly.type
_entity_poly.pdbx_seq_one_letter_code
_entity_poly.pdbx_strand_id
1 'polypeptide(L)'
;MSALPQAAPAASAHHDVLAIRALIAKHKRWDYIFGLLGLLALMVGVLTFAALFAEMAIQGIPRLNPDFFTNFPSRRPEQAGILSAWVGSTLVMIVTAIVAVPLGVGAGVYLEEYGSKNWVTDIIEINITNLAGVPSIVYGLLALGLFVYQFGFGQSILSAGLTLALLILPVVIVATREAIRGIPRSIREGSYALGATQWQTVKDHILPYSSAGILTGVIIGMARAIGETAPIITIGALTFIAFLPASPVTATPPFLSFEWLFSPFSVMPIQMFNWTSRPEAAFHQNAAAAGFVLVLMTLAMNGLAIWLRYRLRKNLKW
;
A
#
# COMPACT_ATOMS: atom_id res chain seq x y z
N MET A 1 -56.97 47.16 1.56
CA MET A 1 -55.89 47.80 0.78
C MET A 1 -54.56 47.20 1.25
N SER A 2 -54.12 46.19 0.55
CA SER A 2 -52.82 45.51 0.84
C SER A 2 -51.71 46.20 0.05
N ALA A 3 -50.76 46.77 0.75
CA ALA A 3 -49.57 47.42 0.15
C ALA A 3 -48.72 46.33 -0.49
N LEU A 4 -48.42 46.49 -1.78
CA LEU A 4 -47.44 45.66 -2.52
C LEU A 4 -46.01 45.96 -1.99
N PRO A 5 -45.12 44.97 -1.84
CA PRO A 5 -43.78 45.22 -1.42
C PRO A 5 -43.04 46.02 -2.52
N GLN A 6 -42.45 47.18 -2.12
CA GLN A 6 -41.64 47.98 -3.00
C GLN A 6 -40.41 47.21 -3.45
N ALA A 7 -40.22 47.07 -4.76
CA ALA A 7 -39.02 46.53 -5.35
C ALA A 7 -37.78 47.34 -4.92
N ALA A 8 -36.80 46.69 -4.36
CA ALA A 8 -35.52 47.27 -4.03
C ALA A 8 -34.87 47.89 -5.28
N PRO A 9 -34.22 49.09 -5.17
CA PRO A 9 -33.70 49.80 -6.32
C PRO A 9 -32.58 49.01 -7.02
N ALA A 10 -32.67 48.88 -8.34
CA ALA A 10 -31.74 48.14 -9.21
C ALA A 10 -30.25 48.59 -9.08
N ALA A 11 -29.97 49.73 -8.49
CA ALA A 11 -28.65 50.29 -8.22
C ALA A 11 -27.89 49.50 -7.13
N SER A 12 -28.58 49.00 -6.10
CA SER A 12 -27.95 48.20 -5.03
C SER A 12 -27.50 46.83 -5.53
N ALA A 13 -28.31 46.19 -6.37
CA ALA A 13 -27.96 44.90 -6.98
C ALA A 13 -26.74 44.99 -7.90
N HIS A 14 -26.53 46.11 -8.57
CA HIS A 14 -25.35 46.29 -9.46
C HIS A 14 -24.05 46.50 -8.68
N HIS A 15 -24.10 47.22 -7.52
CA HIS A 15 -22.96 47.39 -6.60
C HIS A 15 -22.57 46.04 -5.97
N ASP A 16 -23.53 45.23 -5.58
CA ASP A 16 -23.28 43.91 -4.99
C ASP A 16 -22.62 42.97 -5.99
N VAL A 17 -23.05 42.99 -7.27
CA VAL A 17 -22.44 42.17 -8.34
C VAL A 17 -21.00 42.60 -8.63
N LEU A 18 -20.68 43.89 -8.61
CA LEU A 18 -19.30 44.37 -8.80
C LEU A 18 -18.39 44.00 -7.63
N ALA A 19 -18.88 44.11 -6.39
CA ALA A 19 -18.17 43.69 -5.19
C ALA A 19 -17.90 42.19 -5.20
N ILE A 20 -18.89 41.36 -5.57
CA ILE A 20 -18.75 39.92 -5.71
C ILE A 20 -17.72 39.57 -6.81
N ARG A 21 -17.75 40.20 -7.97
CA ARG A 21 -16.77 40.00 -9.05
C ARG A 21 -15.35 40.35 -8.62
N ALA A 22 -15.16 41.45 -7.88
CA ALA A 22 -13.86 41.85 -7.34
C ALA A 22 -13.33 40.80 -6.32
N LEU A 23 -14.22 40.28 -5.46
CA LEU A 23 -13.91 39.23 -4.50
C LEU A 23 -13.51 37.90 -5.22
N ILE A 24 -14.27 37.50 -6.22
CA ILE A 24 -13.97 36.35 -7.06
C ILE A 24 -12.62 36.51 -7.78
N ALA A 25 -12.35 37.69 -8.34
CA ALA A 25 -11.08 37.97 -9.01
C ALA A 25 -9.88 37.89 -8.03
N LYS A 26 -10.05 38.37 -6.78
CA LYS A 26 -9.04 38.26 -5.72
C LYS A 26 -8.80 36.79 -5.36
N HIS A 27 -9.85 36.00 -5.13
CA HIS A 27 -9.71 34.57 -4.79
C HIS A 27 -9.08 33.80 -5.94
N LYS A 28 -9.45 34.08 -7.19
CA LYS A 28 -8.85 33.43 -8.36
C LYS A 28 -7.33 33.67 -8.49
N ARG A 29 -6.83 34.85 -8.04
CA ARG A 29 -5.37 35.09 -7.99
C ARG A 29 -4.70 34.21 -6.92
N TRP A 30 -5.32 34.07 -5.76
CA TRP A 30 -4.81 33.18 -4.73
C TRP A 30 -4.83 31.70 -5.18
N ASP A 31 -5.87 31.27 -5.87
CA ASP A 31 -5.96 29.92 -6.45
C ASP A 31 -4.80 29.67 -7.43
N TYR A 32 -4.44 30.63 -8.26
CA TYR A 32 -3.27 30.54 -9.13
C TYR A 32 -1.96 30.44 -8.37
N ILE A 33 -1.78 31.24 -7.32
CA ILE A 33 -0.57 31.19 -6.48
C ILE A 33 -0.46 29.83 -5.78
N PHE A 34 -1.53 29.37 -5.17
CA PHE A 34 -1.56 28.04 -4.52
C PHE A 34 -1.38 26.90 -5.52
N GLY A 35 -1.98 27.02 -6.71
CA GLY A 35 -1.76 26.07 -7.79
C GLY A 35 -0.30 26.00 -8.23
N LEU A 36 0.35 27.17 -8.39
CA LEU A 36 1.77 27.24 -8.75
C LEU A 36 2.67 26.70 -7.63
N LEU A 37 2.39 27.04 -6.37
CA LEU A 37 3.13 26.51 -5.22
C LEU A 37 2.97 24.97 -5.11
N GLY A 38 1.76 24.48 -5.32
CA GLY A 38 1.48 23.03 -5.36
C GLY A 38 2.23 22.32 -6.49
N LEU A 39 2.25 22.91 -7.68
CA LEU A 39 3.01 22.38 -8.80
C LEU A 39 4.52 22.38 -8.53
N LEU A 40 5.04 23.46 -7.96
CA LEU A 40 6.45 23.57 -7.55
C LEU A 40 6.83 22.51 -6.53
N ALA A 41 6.01 22.32 -5.49
CA ALA A 41 6.23 21.28 -4.48
C ALA A 41 6.22 19.87 -5.10
N LEU A 42 5.28 19.61 -6.01
CA LEU A 42 5.21 18.34 -6.76
C LEU A 42 6.48 18.14 -7.60
N MET A 43 6.91 19.18 -8.34
CA MET A 43 8.12 19.12 -9.16
C MET A 43 9.38 18.86 -8.34
N VAL A 44 9.52 19.48 -7.17
CA VAL A 44 10.65 19.21 -6.24
C VAL A 44 10.63 17.74 -5.82
N GLY A 45 9.48 17.19 -5.42
CA GLY A 45 9.36 15.77 -5.05
C GLY A 45 9.73 14.82 -6.19
N VAL A 46 9.20 15.07 -7.38
CA VAL A 46 9.48 14.25 -8.57
C VAL A 46 10.96 14.33 -8.98
N LEU A 47 11.55 15.53 -9.00
CA LEU A 47 12.96 15.71 -9.35
C LEU A 47 13.90 15.07 -8.33
N THR A 48 13.58 15.18 -7.04
CA THR A 48 14.36 14.50 -5.97
C THR A 48 14.30 12.99 -6.13
N PHE A 49 13.11 12.45 -6.36
CA PHE A 49 12.94 11.01 -6.60
C PHE A 49 13.71 10.56 -7.86
N ALA A 50 13.59 11.32 -8.96
CA ALA A 50 14.29 11.01 -10.20
C ALA A 50 15.83 11.07 -10.04
N ALA A 51 16.35 12.05 -9.28
CA ALA A 51 17.75 12.17 -9.00
C ALA A 51 18.29 10.99 -8.17
N LEU A 52 17.57 10.63 -7.08
CA LEU A 52 17.93 9.45 -6.26
C LEU A 52 17.87 8.15 -7.07
N PHE A 53 16.83 7.97 -7.87
CA PHE A 53 16.71 6.81 -8.72
C PHE A 53 17.82 6.73 -9.79
N ALA A 54 18.15 7.87 -10.41
CA ALA A 54 19.25 7.95 -11.37
C ALA A 54 20.60 7.62 -10.72
N GLU A 55 20.86 8.14 -9.51
CA GLU A 55 22.09 7.83 -8.78
C GLU A 55 22.18 6.34 -8.45
N MET A 56 21.09 5.75 -7.93
CA MET A 56 21.03 4.30 -7.67
C MET A 56 21.24 3.49 -8.98
N ALA A 57 20.69 3.93 -10.08
CA ALA A 57 20.88 3.29 -11.38
C ALA A 57 22.33 3.40 -11.87
N ILE A 58 22.93 4.59 -11.82
CA ILE A 58 24.31 4.81 -12.29
C ILE A 58 25.30 3.98 -11.46
N GLN A 59 25.15 3.93 -10.14
CA GLN A 59 26.04 3.18 -9.27
C GLN A 59 25.74 1.67 -9.27
N GLY A 60 24.47 1.29 -9.39
CA GLY A 60 24.00 -0.10 -9.24
C GLY A 60 24.05 -0.92 -10.51
N ILE A 61 23.72 -0.36 -11.70
CA ILE A 61 23.64 -1.11 -12.97
C ILE A 61 24.93 -1.87 -13.29
N PRO A 62 26.16 -1.32 -13.10
CA PRO A 62 27.38 -2.04 -13.38
C PRO A 62 27.55 -3.33 -12.56
N ARG A 63 26.84 -3.43 -11.42
CA ARG A 63 26.88 -4.60 -10.53
C ARG A 63 25.82 -5.65 -10.88
N LEU A 64 24.85 -5.32 -11.71
CA LEU A 64 23.75 -6.22 -12.11
C LEU A 64 24.24 -7.26 -13.14
N ASN A 65 24.83 -8.32 -12.64
CA ASN A 65 25.20 -9.51 -13.40
C ASN A 65 24.34 -10.71 -12.92
N PRO A 66 24.26 -11.82 -13.66
CA PRO A 66 23.53 -13.00 -13.23
C PRO A 66 23.92 -13.50 -11.84
N ASP A 67 25.21 -13.45 -11.49
CA ASP A 67 25.74 -13.88 -10.20
C ASP A 67 25.17 -13.05 -9.04
N PHE A 68 24.89 -11.77 -9.26
CA PHE A 68 24.29 -10.90 -8.24
C PHE A 68 22.90 -11.40 -7.82
N PHE A 69 22.13 -11.97 -8.73
CA PHE A 69 20.79 -12.50 -8.45
C PHE A 69 20.81 -13.93 -7.92
N THR A 70 21.84 -14.71 -8.24
CA THR A 70 21.91 -16.16 -7.92
C THR A 70 22.83 -16.47 -6.75
N ASN A 71 23.71 -15.55 -6.36
CA ASN A 71 24.57 -15.75 -5.22
C ASN A 71 23.93 -15.31 -3.91
N PHE A 72 24.39 -15.94 -2.83
CA PHE A 72 24.05 -15.54 -1.46
C PHE A 72 24.88 -14.31 -1.02
N PRO A 73 24.46 -13.61 0.04
CA PRO A 73 25.27 -12.58 0.66
C PRO A 73 26.66 -13.11 1.04
N SER A 74 27.71 -12.33 0.75
CA SER A 74 29.11 -12.69 1.00
C SER A 74 29.83 -11.57 1.75
N ARG A 75 30.94 -11.92 2.40
CA ARG A 75 31.87 -10.94 2.99
C ARG A 75 32.73 -10.25 1.93
N ARG A 76 32.82 -10.84 0.73
CA ARG A 76 33.53 -10.27 -0.42
C ARG A 76 32.52 -9.55 -1.31
N PRO A 77 32.68 -8.24 -1.53
CA PRO A 77 31.71 -7.44 -2.28
C PRO A 77 31.43 -7.98 -3.69
N GLU A 78 32.47 -8.47 -4.37
CA GLU A 78 32.37 -8.95 -5.76
C GLU A 78 31.56 -10.24 -5.88
N GLN A 79 31.52 -11.06 -4.82
CA GLN A 79 30.82 -12.34 -4.77
C GLN A 79 29.45 -12.23 -4.08
N ALA A 80 29.16 -11.06 -3.48
CA ALA A 80 27.93 -10.86 -2.73
C ALA A 80 26.73 -10.73 -3.67
N GLY A 81 25.70 -11.53 -3.43
CA GLY A 81 24.44 -11.50 -4.17
C GLY A 81 23.23 -11.25 -3.28
N ILE A 82 22.06 -11.15 -3.90
CA ILE A 82 20.78 -10.83 -3.26
C ILE A 82 19.80 -12.02 -3.25
N LEU A 83 20.23 -13.23 -3.57
CA LEU A 83 19.35 -14.39 -3.75
C LEU A 83 18.39 -14.60 -2.58
N SER A 84 18.89 -14.69 -1.36
CA SER A 84 18.06 -14.87 -0.17
C SER A 84 17.14 -13.68 0.11
N ALA A 85 17.59 -12.46 -0.21
CA ALA A 85 16.85 -11.24 0.07
C ALA A 85 15.66 -11.03 -0.88
N TRP A 86 15.83 -11.22 -2.20
CA TRP A 86 14.71 -11.04 -3.13
C TRP A 86 13.70 -12.18 -3.03
N VAL A 87 14.16 -13.43 -2.83
CA VAL A 87 13.27 -14.57 -2.58
C VAL A 87 12.47 -14.36 -1.29
N GLY A 88 13.16 -14.00 -0.20
CA GLY A 88 12.50 -13.74 1.08
C GLY A 88 11.50 -12.58 1.00
N SER A 89 11.86 -11.46 0.35
CA SER A 89 10.91 -10.36 0.11
C SER A 89 9.67 -10.83 -0.64
N THR A 90 9.85 -11.62 -1.70
CA THR A 90 8.73 -12.13 -2.49
C THR A 90 7.80 -13.01 -1.65
N LEU A 91 8.36 -13.95 -0.87
CA LEU A 91 7.57 -14.86 -0.02
C LEU A 91 6.84 -14.11 1.10
N VAL A 92 7.51 -13.17 1.77
CA VAL A 92 6.88 -12.30 2.78
C VAL A 92 5.73 -11.50 2.18
N MET A 93 5.92 -10.91 0.98
CA MET A 93 4.86 -10.16 0.30
C MET A 93 3.68 -11.02 -0.13
N ILE A 94 3.90 -12.27 -0.51
CA ILE A 94 2.83 -13.23 -0.80
C ILE A 94 2.00 -13.49 0.45
N VAL A 95 2.62 -13.76 1.59
CA VAL A 95 1.91 -13.95 2.87
C VAL A 95 1.14 -12.68 3.25
N THR A 96 1.79 -11.52 3.15
CA THR A 96 1.17 -10.22 3.41
C THR A 96 -0.10 -10.03 2.57
N ALA A 97 -0.02 -10.29 1.26
CA ALA A 97 -1.15 -10.14 0.35
C ALA A 97 -2.30 -11.11 0.68
N ILE A 98 -1.98 -12.39 0.88
CA ILE A 98 -2.97 -13.44 1.18
C ILE A 98 -3.74 -13.13 2.47
N VAL A 99 -3.10 -12.50 3.45
CA VAL A 99 -3.72 -12.16 4.73
C VAL A 99 -4.39 -10.79 4.69
N ALA A 100 -3.67 -9.73 4.30
CA ALA A 100 -4.17 -8.36 4.38
C ALA A 100 -5.30 -8.06 3.41
N VAL A 101 -5.25 -8.61 2.19
CA VAL A 101 -6.24 -8.27 1.17
C VAL A 101 -7.63 -8.85 1.52
N PRO A 102 -7.79 -10.16 1.79
CA PRO A 102 -9.10 -10.69 2.14
C PRO A 102 -9.65 -10.09 3.44
N LEU A 103 -8.82 -9.97 4.48
CA LEU A 103 -9.25 -9.43 5.76
C LEU A 103 -9.61 -7.95 5.66
N GLY A 104 -8.78 -7.15 4.98
CA GLY A 104 -9.02 -5.72 4.82
C GLY A 104 -10.25 -5.42 3.97
N VAL A 105 -10.42 -6.13 2.85
CA VAL A 105 -11.60 -5.99 2.01
C VAL A 105 -12.85 -6.49 2.75
N GLY A 106 -12.78 -7.66 3.39
CA GLY A 106 -13.90 -8.21 4.16
C GLY A 106 -14.35 -7.28 5.29
N ALA A 107 -13.39 -6.74 6.06
CA ALA A 107 -13.69 -5.77 7.12
C ALA A 107 -14.28 -4.47 6.56
N GLY A 108 -13.73 -3.94 5.46
CA GLY A 108 -14.26 -2.74 4.80
C GLY A 108 -15.69 -2.92 4.29
N VAL A 109 -15.98 -4.06 3.65
CA VAL A 109 -17.34 -4.43 3.21
C VAL A 109 -18.27 -4.57 4.41
N TYR A 110 -17.85 -5.27 5.46
CA TYR A 110 -18.65 -5.44 6.66
C TYR A 110 -19.05 -4.09 7.28
N LEU A 111 -18.07 -3.22 7.49
CA LEU A 111 -18.30 -1.91 8.12
C LEU A 111 -19.21 -1.01 7.29
N GLU A 112 -19.16 -1.08 5.95
CA GLU A 112 -19.91 -0.17 5.10
C GLU A 112 -21.31 -0.70 4.74
N GLU A 113 -21.49 -2.02 4.56
CA GLU A 113 -22.73 -2.62 4.08
C GLU A 113 -23.51 -3.35 5.18
N TYR A 114 -22.84 -3.91 6.19
CA TYR A 114 -23.48 -4.70 7.25
C TYR A 114 -23.42 -4.05 8.63
N GLY A 115 -22.46 -3.13 8.85
CA GLY A 115 -22.29 -2.46 10.12
C GLY A 115 -23.51 -1.62 10.49
N SER A 116 -24.08 -1.86 11.68
CA SER A 116 -25.13 -0.99 12.22
C SER A 116 -24.52 0.36 12.58
N LYS A 117 -25.24 1.46 12.27
CA LYS A 117 -24.82 2.83 12.66
C LYS A 117 -25.04 3.01 14.16
N ASN A 118 -24.05 2.66 14.95
CA ASN A 118 -24.06 2.82 16.39
C ASN A 118 -22.67 3.29 16.90
N TRP A 119 -22.61 3.69 18.16
CA TRP A 119 -21.37 4.18 18.78
C TRP A 119 -20.22 3.17 18.76
N VAL A 120 -20.50 1.87 18.76
CA VAL A 120 -19.45 0.82 18.67
C VAL A 120 -18.78 0.85 17.29
N THR A 121 -19.56 0.96 16.21
CA THR A 121 -19.02 1.08 14.85
C THR A 121 -18.21 2.36 14.70
N ASP A 122 -18.66 3.48 15.28
CA ASP A 122 -17.92 4.74 15.25
C ASP A 122 -16.57 4.61 15.97
N ILE A 123 -16.51 3.95 17.12
CA ILE A 123 -15.25 3.68 17.83
C ILE A 123 -14.33 2.81 16.99
N ILE A 124 -14.84 1.76 16.36
CA ILE A 124 -14.04 0.89 15.48
C ILE A 124 -13.45 1.71 14.31
N GLU A 125 -14.25 2.57 13.68
CA GLU A 125 -13.80 3.44 12.58
C GLU A 125 -12.68 4.40 13.00
N ILE A 126 -12.86 5.07 14.13
CA ILE A 126 -11.86 5.97 14.69
C ILE A 126 -10.56 5.20 14.99
N ASN A 127 -10.66 4.01 15.58
CA ASN A 127 -9.49 3.21 15.89
C ASN A 127 -8.75 2.74 14.63
N ILE A 128 -9.46 2.27 13.59
CA ILE A 128 -8.85 1.87 12.31
C ILE A 128 -8.08 3.06 11.71
N THR A 129 -8.68 4.24 11.73
CA THR A 129 -8.01 5.45 11.20
C THR A 129 -6.78 5.82 12.02
N ASN A 130 -6.86 5.74 13.34
CA ASN A 130 -5.75 6.03 14.25
C ASN A 130 -4.61 5.01 14.10
N LEU A 131 -4.92 3.73 13.87
CA LEU A 131 -3.92 2.69 13.63
C LEU A 131 -3.04 3.01 12.41
N ALA A 132 -3.57 3.63 11.36
CA ALA A 132 -2.76 4.05 10.21
C ALA A 132 -1.65 5.07 10.57
N GLY A 133 -1.80 5.81 11.67
CA GLY A 133 -0.83 6.78 12.18
C GLY A 133 0.18 6.21 13.19
N VAL A 134 0.06 4.95 13.60
CA VAL A 134 0.98 4.32 14.54
C VAL A 134 2.35 4.10 13.88
N PRO A 135 3.49 4.44 14.55
CA PRO A 135 4.82 4.17 14.03
C PRO A 135 5.01 2.68 13.71
N SER A 136 5.59 2.37 12.54
CA SER A 136 5.71 0.98 12.06
C SER A 136 6.51 0.06 12.99
N ILE A 137 7.46 0.60 13.74
CA ILE A 137 8.23 -0.15 14.74
C ILE A 137 7.34 -0.75 15.86
N VAL A 138 6.25 -0.07 16.21
CA VAL A 138 5.31 -0.55 17.24
C VAL A 138 4.62 -1.84 16.79
N TYR A 139 4.26 -1.92 15.51
CA TYR A 139 3.74 -3.17 14.92
C TYR A 139 4.75 -4.31 15.01
N GLY A 140 6.04 -4.00 14.77
CA GLY A 140 7.08 -5.00 14.90
C GLY A 140 7.27 -5.50 16.32
N LEU A 141 7.24 -4.61 17.34
CA LEU A 141 7.33 -4.99 18.76
C LEU A 141 6.11 -5.80 19.21
N LEU A 142 4.91 -5.39 18.78
CA LEU A 142 3.68 -6.16 19.02
C LEU A 142 3.77 -7.56 18.42
N ALA A 143 4.22 -7.65 17.19
CA ALA A 143 4.34 -8.90 16.45
C ALA A 143 5.44 -9.81 17.03
N LEU A 144 6.53 -9.24 17.52
CA LEU A 144 7.56 -9.98 18.23
C LEU A 144 6.96 -10.69 19.47
N GLY A 145 6.21 -9.96 20.28
CA GLY A 145 5.53 -10.54 21.46
C GLY A 145 4.50 -11.58 21.08
N LEU A 146 3.62 -11.27 20.14
CA LEU A 146 2.46 -12.08 19.81
C LEU A 146 2.80 -13.25 18.87
N PHE A 147 3.40 -12.98 17.71
CA PHE A 147 3.62 -14.02 16.69
C PHE A 147 4.86 -14.85 16.98
N VAL A 148 5.97 -14.19 17.36
CA VAL A 148 7.25 -14.89 17.55
C VAL A 148 7.24 -15.67 18.86
N TYR A 149 6.85 -15.03 19.97
CA TYR A 149 6.94 -15.66 21.28
C TYR A 149 5.66 -16.37 21.71
N GLN A 150 4.50 -15.71 21.67
CA GLN A 150 3.27 -16.30 22.23
C GLN A 150 2.68 -17.38 21.33
N PHE A 151 2.64 -17.15 20.01
CA PHE A 151 2.17 -18.17 19.04
C PHE A 151 3.27 -19.15 18.64
N GLY A 152 4.53 -18.87 18.98
CA GLY A 152 5.64 -19.76 18.69
C GLY A 152 6.01 -19.89 17.22
N PHE A 153 5.60 -18.93 16.35
CA PHE A 153 5.93 -18.99 14.92
C PHE A 153 7.41 -18.71 14.64
N GLY A 154 8.16 -18.24 15.65
CA GLY A 154 9.56 -17.90 15.51
C GLY A 154 9.83 -16.68 14.62
N GLN A 155 11.11 -16.42 14.37
CA GLN A 155 11.59 -15.36 13.45
C GLN A 155 11.47 -15.86 12.00
N SER A 156 10.27 -15.89 11.47
CA SER A 156 9.90 -16.60 10.25
C SER A 156 9.22 -15.71 9.22
N ILE A 157 9.14 -16.21 7.98
CA ILE A 157 8.40 -15.58 6.89
C ILE A 157 6.94 -15.32 7.28
N LEU A 158 6.32 -16.26 8.00
CA LEU A 158 4.94 -16.11 8.46
C LEU A 158 4.80 -14.93 9.42
N SER A 159 5.66 -14.86 10.45
CA SER A 159 5.66 -13.74 11.40
C SER A 159 5.86 -12.40 10.73
N ALA A 160 6.77 -12.32 9.76
CA ALA A 160 7.02 -11.12 8.97
C ALA A 160 5.82 -10.73 8.11
N GLY A 161 5.26 -11.69 7.37
CA GLY A 161 4.10 -11.45 6.51
C GLY A 161 2.86 -11.02 7.28
N LEU A 162 2.58 -11.63 8.44
CA LEU A 162 1.49 -11.23 9.34
C LEU A 162 1.71 -9.82 9.89
N THR A 163 2.93 -9.45 10.22
CA THR A 163 3.26 -8.12 10.74
C THR A 163 3.02 -7.04 9.68
N LEU A 164 3.52 -7.26 8.47
CA LEU A 164 3.26 -6.34 7.36
C LEU A 164 1.78 -6.32 6.98
N ALA A 165 1.07 -7.45 7.11
CA ALA A 165 -0.37 -7.49 6.91
C ALA A 165 -1.10 -6.59 7.92
N LEU A 166 -0.77 -6.68 9.22
CA LEU A 166 -1.34 -5.79 10.25
C LEU A 166 -1.04 -4.31 9.97
N LEU A 167 0.17 -4.00 9.49
CA LEU A 167 0.59 -2.65 9.17
C LEU A 167 -0.26 -2.01 8.06
N ILE A 168 -0.56 -2.78 7.00
CA ILE A 168 -1.29 -2.25 5.84
C ILE A 168 -2.80 -2.44 5.94
N LEU A 169 -3.28 -3.25 6.89
CA LEU A 169 -4.69 -3.57 7.07
C LEU A 169 -5.57 -2.31 7.18
N PRO A 170 -5.23 -1.28 8.01
CA PRO A 170 -6.02 -0.06 8.09
C PRO A 170 -6.16 0.66 6.75
N VAL A 171 -5.09 0.70 5.95
CA VAL A 171 -5.09 1.34 4.62
C VAL A 171 -6.05 0.62 3.67
N VAL A 172 -6.02 -0.72 3.66
CA VAL A 172 -6.90 -1.54 2.81
C VAL A 172 -8.36 -1.40 3.25
N ILE A 173 -8.63 -1.39 4.56
CA ILE A 173 -10.00 -1.21 5.11
C ILE A 173 -10.56 0.14 4.69
N VAL A 174 -9.83 1.23 4.96
CA VAL A 174 -10.29 2.60 4.65
C VAL A 174 -10.52 2.76 3.14
N ALA A 175 -9.56 2.31 2.31
CA ALA A 175 -9.70 2.40 0.86
C ALA A 175 -10.89 1.59 0.34
N THR A 176 -11.17 0.42 0.92
CA THR A 176 -12.34 -0.40 0.57
C THR A 176 -13.63 0.33 0.90
N ARG A 177 -13.73 0.91 2.09
CA ARG A 177 -14.91 1.68 2.52
C ARG A 177 -15.16 2.88 1.63
N GLU A 178 -14.12 3.67 1.35
CA GLU A 178 -14.24 4.84 0.47
C GLU A 178 -14.66 4.45 -0.96
N ALA A 179 -14.13 3.34 -1.48
CA ALA A 179 -14.53 2.82 -2.78
C ALA A 179 -16.00 2.40 -2.82
N ILE A 180 -16.52 1.82 -1.74
CA ILE A 180 -17.92 1.41 -1.61
C ILE A 180 -18.85 2.64 -1.41
N ARG A 181 -18.43 3.63 -0.62
CA ARG A 181 -19.17 4.89 -0.41
C ARG A 181 -19.37 5.67 -1.68
N GLY A 182 -18.43 5.60 -2.61
CA GLY A 182 -18.52 6.24 -3.92
C GLY A 182 -19.66 5.71 -4.81
N ILE A 183 -20.30 4.56 -4.47
CA ILE A 183 -21.36 3.97 -5.26
C ILE A 183 -22.72 4.62 -4.93
N PRO A 184 -23.48 5.12 -5.93
CA PRO A 184 -24.78 5.72 -5.72
C PRO A 184 -25.77 4.77 -5.00
N ARG A 185 -26.55 5.32 -4.08
CA ARG A 185 -27.58 4.55 -3.32
C ARG A 185 -28.62 3.90 -4.22
N SER A 186 -28.95 4.54 -5.35
CA SER A 186 -29.92 4.03 -6.33
C SER A 186 -29.58 2.64 -6.86
N ILE A 187 -28.31 2.25 -6.91
CA ILE A 187 -27.89 0.90 -7.31
C ILE A 187 -28.35 -0.12 -6.27
N ARG A 188 -28.18 0.19 -4.97
CA ARG A 188 -28.64 -0.67 -3.88
C ARG A 188 -30.17 -0.78 -3.86
N GLU A 189 -30.84 0.36 -3.94
CA GLU A 189 -32.31 0.45 -3.95
C GLU A 189 -32.90 -0.31 -5.14
N GLY A 190 -32.33 -0.15 -6.34
CA GLY A 190 -32.76 -0.88 -7.53
C GLY A 190 -32.60 -2.39 -7.41
N SER A 191 -31.47 -2.84 -6.83
CA SER A 191 -31.22 -4.27 -6.56
C SER A 191 -32.24 -4.86 -5.58
N TYR A 192 -32.54 -4.15 -4.48
CA TYR A 192 -33.52 -4.58 -3.49
C TYR A 192 -34.96 -4.56 -4.06
N ALA A 193 -35.30 -3.59 -4.91
CA ALA A 193 -36.61 -3.54 -5.57
C ALA A 193 -36.85 -4.74 -6.49
N LEU A 194 -35.80 -5.36 -7.02
CA LEU A 194 -35.86 -6.60 -7.80
C LEU A 194 -35.86 -7.87 -6.93
N GLY A 195 -35.86 -7.72 -5.59
CA GLY A 195 -35.89 -8.84 -4.65
C GLY A 195 -34.54 -9.45 -4.32
N ALA A 196 -33.44 -8.81 -4.68
CA ALA A 196 -32.12 -9.29 -4.33
C ALA A 196 -31.87 -9.20 -2.82
N THR A 197 -31.16 -10.20 -2.27
CA THR A 197 -30.67 -10.16 -0.89
C THR A 197 -29.49 -9.19 -0.77
N GLN A 198 -29.17 -8.78 0.46
CA GLN A 198 -28.00 -7.90 0.73
C GLN A 198 -26.70 -8.52 0.21
N TRP A 199 -26.50 -9.82 0.41
CA TRP A 199 -25.32 -10.52 -0.11
C TRP A 199 -25.26 -10.53 -1.65
N GLN A 200 -26.38 -10.76 -2.32
CA GLN A 200 -26.44 -10.69 -3.78
C GLN A 200 -26.12 -9.28 -4.27
N THR A 201 -26.69 -8.25 -3.65
CA THR A 201 -26.39 -6.85 -3.96
C THR A 201 -24.89 -6.54 -3.79
N VAL A 202 -24.28 -6.97 -2.68
CA VAL A 202 -22.86 -6.77 -2.42
C VAL A 202 -22.01 -7.51 -3.44
N LYS A 203 -22.26 -8.80 -3.66
CA LYS A 203 -21.45 -9.65 -4.54
C LYS A 203 -21.55 -9.25 -6.01
N ASP A 204 -22.78 -8.99 -6.49
CA ASP A 204 -23.05 -8.86 -7.92
C ASP A 204 -22.97 -7.41 -8.40
N HIS A 205 -23.11 -6.43 -7.49
CA HIS A 205 -23.08 -5.00 -7.82
C HIS A 205 -21.98 -4.25 -7.07
N ILE A 206 -21.99 -4.24 -5.74
CA ILE A 206 -21.12 -3.36 -4.95
C ILE A 206 -19.62 -3.71 -5.14
N LEU A 207 -19.26 -4.96 -4.94
CA LEU A 207 -17.86 -5.40 -5.09
C LEU A 207 -17.31 -5.21 -6.52
N PRO A 208 -18.04 -5.57 -7.59
CA PRO A 208 -17.56 -5.29 -8.94
C PRO A 208 -17.35 -3.80 -9.20
N TYR A 209 -18.30 -2.95 -8.82
CA TYR A 209 -18.19 -1.50 -9.04
C TYR A 209 -17.10 -0.84 -8.20
N SER A 210 -16.90 -1.25 -6.95
CA SER A 210 -15.84 -0.71 -6.08
C SER A 210 -14.46 -1.32 -6.33
N SER A 211 -14.35 -2.39 -7.12
CA SER A 211 -13.11 -3.16 -7.32
C SER A 211 -11.92 -2.31 -7.73
N ALA A 212 -12.10 -1.30 -8.59
CA ALA A 212 -11.04 -0.41 -9.03
C ALA A 212 -10.47 0.45 -7.89
N GLY A 213 -11.33 0.93 -6.99
CA GLY A 213 -10.94 1.68 -5.79
C GLY A 213 -10.26 0.78 -4.76
N ILE A 214 -10.85 -0.39 -4.50
CA ILE A 214 -10.28 -1.41 -3.60
C ILE A 214 -8.86 -1.80 -4.03
N LEU A 215 -8.68 -2.15 -5.31
CA LEU A 215 -7.36 -2.52 -5.84
C LEU A 215 -6.36 -1.35 -5.76
N THR A 216 -6.82 -0.11 -5.90
CA THR A 216 -5.94 1.05 -5.70
C THR A 216 -5.42 1.10 -4.27
N GLY A 217 -6.29 0.90 -3.27
CA GLY A 217 -5.89 0.83 -1.85
C GLY A 217 -4.92 -0.32 -1.57
N VAL A 218 -5.19 -1.50 -2.14
CA VAL A 218 -4.29 -2.67 -2.05
C VAL A 218 -2.91 -2.35 -2.63
N ILE A 219 -2.85 -1.73 -3.82
CA ILE A 219 -1.58 -1.33 -4.47
C ILE A 219 -0.77 -0.40 -3.56
N ILE A 220 -1.42 0.62 -2.99
CA ILE A 220 -0.76 1.58 -2.09
C ILE A 220 -0.26 0.87 -0.82
N GLY A 221 -1.07 0.01 -0.21
CA GLY A 221 -0.68 -0.76 0.96
C GLY A 221 0.50 -1.70 0.69
N MET A 222 0.45 -2.46 -0.40
CA MET A 222 1.52 -3.38 -0.78
C MET A 222 2.81 -2.65 -1.15
N ALA A 223 2.73 -1.52 -1.87
CA ALA A 223 3.89 -0.70 -2.19
C ALA A 223 4.56 -0.12 -0.94
N ARG A 224 3.79 0.19 0.10
CA ARG A 224 4.32 0.55 1.41
C ARG A 224 5.00 -0.64 2.09
N ALA A 225 4.33 -1.80 2.14
CA ALA A 225 4.83 -2.98 2.85
C ALA A 225 6.19 -3.47 2.34
N ILE A 226 6.43 -3.48 1.03
CA ILE A 226 7.68 -4.01 0.43
C ILE A 226 8.92 -3.19 0.83
N GLY A 227 8.75 -1.90 1.14
CA GLY A 227 9.83 -1.00 1.56
C GLY A 227 10.03 -0.89 3.08
N GLU A 228 9.15 -1.50 3.88
CA GLU A 228 9.21 -1.38 5.34
C GLU A 228 10.37 -2.17 5.94
N THR A 229 11.17 -1.48 6.75
CA THR A 229 12.37 -2.05 7.37
C THR A 229 12.20 -2.20 8.88
N ALA A 230 11.64 -1.19 9.57
CA ALA A 230 11.58 -1.12 11.02
C ALA A 230 10.86 -2.31 11.69
N PRO A 231 9.63 -2.71 11.29
CA PRO A 231 8.96 -3.86 11.89
C PRO A 231 9.67 -5.18 11.58
N ILE A 232 10.35 -5.27 10.44
CA ILE A 232 11.03 -6.48 10.02
C ILE A 232 12.33 -6.70 10.81
N ILE A 233 13.05 -5.63 11.14
CA ILE A 233 14.23 -5.70 12.03
C ILE A 233 13.82 -6.16 13.42
N THR A 234 12.74 -5.64 13.97
CA THR A 234 12.30 -6.00 15.34
C THR A 234 11.88 -7.45 15.46
N ILE A 235 11.33 -8.06 14.40
CA ILE A 235 10.99 -9.48 14.36
C ILE A 235 12.24 -10.37 14.31
N GLY A 236 13.39 -9.82 13.87
CA GLY A 236 14.65 -10.54 13.79
C GLY A 236 14.97 -11.09 12.39
N ALA A 237 14.62 -10.34 11.33
CA ALA A 237 15.11 -10.65 9.99
C ALA A 237 16.63 -10.69 9.96
N LEU A 238 17.19 -11.73 9.35
CA LEU A 238 18.61 -11.94 9.34
C LEU A 238 19.30 -11.12 8.25
N THR A 239 20.43 -10.53 8.59
CA THR A 239 21.22 -9.73 7.66
C THR A 239 22.15 -10.58 6.78
N PHE A 240 22.34 -11.84 7.14
CA PHE A 240 23.19 -12.77 6.42
C PHE A 240 22.58 -14.18 6.46
N ILE A 241 22.06 -14.64 5.31
CA ILE A 241 21.53 -16.00 5.12
C ILE A 241 22.16 -16.60 3.87
N ALA A 242 22.77 -17.78 4.01
CA ALA A 242 23.40 -18.53 2.93
C ALA A 242 22.59 -19.77 2.52
N PHE A 243 21.28 -19.75 2.71
CA PHE A 243 20.35 -20.79 2.29
C PHE A 243 19.01 -20.17 1.87
N LEU A 244 18.23 -20.93 1.10
CA LEU A 244 16.85 -20.55 0.75
C LEU A 244 15.86 -21.21 1.71
N PRO A 245 14.68 -20.61 1.90
CA PRO A 245 13.55 -21.28 2.53
C PRO A 245 13.21 -22.59 1.83
N ALA A 246 12.58 -23.52 2.54
CA ALA A 246 12.06 -24.74 1.93
C ALA A 246 11.18 -24.41 0.72
N SER A 247 11.22 -25.23 -0.34
CA SER A 247 10.41 -24.97 -1.52
C SER A 247 8.91 -25.08 -1.20
N PRO A 248 8.08 -24.09 -1.59
CA PRO A 248 6.62 -24.19 -1.47
C PRO A 248 6.03 -25.36 -2.27
N VAL A 249 6.71 -25.75 -3.34
CA VAL A 249 6.27 -26.84 -4.23
C VAL A 249 7.23 -28.02 -4.07
N THR A 250 6.69 -29.20 -3.78
CA THR A 250 7.44 -30.45 -3.64
C THR A 250 7.14 -31.39 -4.80
N ALA A 251 8.12 -32.24 -5.16
CA ALA A 251 7.95 -33.24 -6.21
C ALA A 251 7.09 -34.42 -5.76
N THR A 252 6.85 -34.58 -4.45
CA THR A 252 6.06 -35.67 -3.85
C THR A 252 4.75 -35.14 -3.29
N PRO A 253 3.66 -35.93 -3.28
CA PRO A 253 2.40 -35.54 -2.64
C PRO A 253 2.64 -35.19 -1.15
N PRO A 254 2.02 -34.12 -0.62
CA PRO A 254 0.87 -33.37 -1.17
C PRO A 254 1.21 -32.26 -2.19
N PHE A 255 2.36 -32.21 -2.84
CA PHE A 255 2.85 -31.24 -3.83
C PHE A 255 3.00 -29.80 -3.33
N LEU A 256 2.44 -29.47 -2.16
CA LEU A 256 2.56 -28.20 -1.49
C LEU A 256 3.12 -28.42 -0.07
N SER A 257 4.19 -27.72 0.26
CA SER A 257 4.76 -27.68 1.60
C SER A 257 4.51 -26.30 2.21
N PHE A 258 4.21 -26.27 3.51
CA PHE A 258 4.07 -25.04 4.29
C PHE A 258 5.28 -24.79 5.20
N GLU A 259 6.31 -25.64 5.12
CA GLU A 259 7.53 -25.49 5.93
C GLU A 259 8.25 -24.17 5.69
N TRP A 260 8.20 -23.67 4.46
CA TRP A 260 8.79 -22.37 4.12
C TRP A 260 8.23 -21.20 4.93
N LEU A 261 6.99 -21.30 5.41
CA LEU A 261 6.36 -20.27 6.25
C LEU A 261 7.12 -20.07 7.57
N PHE A 262 7.70 -21.12 8.10
CA PHE A 262 8.45 -21.12 9.37
C PHE A 262 9.96 -20.99 9.17
N SER A 263 10.42 -20.84 7.94
CA SER A 263 11.84 -20.67 7.63
C SER A 263 12.33 -19.27 8.04
N PRO A 264 13.57 -19.15 8.54
CA PRO A 264 14.24 -17.88 8.69
C PRO A 264 14.38 -17.16 7.35
N PHE A 265 14.43 -15.85 7.38
CA PHE A 265 14.36 -15.04 6.16
C PHE A 265 15.24 -13.78 6.21
N SER A 266 15.58 -13.28 5.05
CA SER A 266 16.08 -11.92 4.83
C SER A 266 15.17 -11.22 3.83
N VAL A 267 15.23 -9.90 3.79
CA VAL A 267 14.46 -9.09 2.82
C VAL A 267 15.35 -8.01 2.22
N MET A 268 14.99 -7.54 1.03
CA MET A 268 15.77 -6.54 0.29
C MET A 268 16.09 -5.28 1.09
N PRO A 269 15.15 -4.63 1.82
CA PRO A 269 15.47 -3.47 2.63
C PRO A 269 16.53 -3.74 3.72
N ILE A 270 16.49 -4.91 4.35
CA ILE A 270 17.46 -5.31 5.38
C ILE A 270 18.83 -5.53 4.76
N GLN A 271 18.90 -6.18 3.61
CA GLN A 271 20.14 -6.43 2.89
C GLN A 271 20.81 -5.11 2.45
N MET A 272 20.01 -4.17 1.93
CA MET A 272 20.47 -2.83 1.59
C MET A 272 21.02 -2.11 2.81
N PHE A 273 20.27 -2.09 3.91
CA PHE A 273 20.69 -1.45 5.16
C PHE A 273 22.02 -2.02 5.68
N ASN A 274 22.18 -3.35 5.63
CA ASN A 274 23.42 -4.01 6.01
C ASN A 274 24.62 -3.54 5.17
N TRP A 275 24.45 -3.47 3.85
CA TRP A 275 25.54 -3.07 2.96
C TRP A 275 25.85 -1.58 3.04
N THR A 276 24.84 -0.73 3.20
CA THR A 276 25.04 0.72 3.38
C THR A 276 25.79 1.04 4.70
N SER A 277 25.62 0.20 5.72
CA SER A 277 26.28 0.36 7.02
C SER A 277 27.74 -0.10 7.04
N ARG A 278 28.25 -0.70 5.95
CA ARG A 278 29.64 -1.16 5.87
C ARG A 278 30.59 -0.04 5.41
N PRO A 279 31.81 0.01 5.92
CA PRO A 279 32.79 1.06 5.57
C PRO A 279 33.36 0.94 4.15
N GLU A 280 33.25 -0.24 3.52
CA GLU A 280 33.84 -0.52 2.22
C GLU A 280 32.95 0.02 1.08
N ALA A 281 33.51 0.92 0.24
CA ALA A 281 32.78 1.56 -0.86
C ALA A 281 32.13 0.56 -1.86
N ALA A 282 32.76 -0.61 -2.06
CA ALA A 282 32.22 -1.64 -2.94
C ALA A 282 30.88 -2.22 -2.44
N PHE A 283 30.62 -2.24 -1.12
CA PHE A 283 29.31 -2.61 -0.59
C PHE A 283 28.25 -1.53 -0.81
N HIS A 284 28.63 -0.26 -0.90
CA HIS A 284 27.69 0.80 -1.25
C HIS A 284 27.18 0.65 -2.70
N GLN A 285 28.04 0.18 -3.61
CA GLN A 285 27.59 -0.17 -4.97
C GLN A 285 26.60 -1.35 -4.96
N ASN A 286 26.87 -2.39 -4.14
CA ASN A 286 25.93 -3.50 -3.95
C ASN A 286 24.60 -3.03 -3.34
N ALA A 287 24.65 -2.10 -2.38
CA ALA A 287 23.45 -1.50 -1.79
C ALA A 287 22.66 -0.70 -2.83
N ALA A 288 23.33 0.09 -3.69
CA ALA A 288 22.67 0.82 -4.78
C ALA A 288 22.03 -0.14 -5.80
N ALA A 289 22.74 -1.23 -6.17
CA ALA A 289 22.21 -2.27 -7.05
C ALA A 289 20.97 -2.96 -6.44
N ALA A 290 21.04 -3.32 -5.16
CA ALA A 290 19.91 -3.92 -4.46
C ALA A 290 18.71 -2.96 -4.35
N GLY A 291 18.96 -1.69 -4.09
CA GLY A 291 17.93 -0.66 -4.06
C GLY A 291 17.27 -0.46 -5.42
N PHE A 292 18.06 -0.41 -6.49
CA PHE A 292 17.52 -0.35 -7.85
C PHE A 292 16.64 -1.54 -8.16
N VAL A 293 17.07 -2.76 -7.81
CA VAL A 293 16.24 -3.98 -7.96
C VAL A 293 14.97 -3.91 -7.12
N LEU A 294 15.05 -3.42 -5.86
CA LEU A 294 13.86 -3.26 -5.01
C LEU A 294 12.84 -2.29 -5.62
N VAL A 295 13.29 -1.17 -6.17
CA VAL A 295 12.39 -0.23 -6.88
C VAL A 295 11.77 -0.90 -8.10
N LEU A 296 12.54 -1.65 -8.90
CA LEU A 296 12.01 -2.38 -10.03
C LEU A 296 11.00 -3.47 -9.61
N MET A 297 11.26 -4.20 -8.52
CA MET A 297 10.30 -5.17 -7.95
C MET A 297 8.99 -4.47 -7.54
N THR A 298 9.10 -3.31 -6.89
CA THR A 298 7.92 -2.52 -6.49
C THR A 298 7.14 -2.03 -7.71
N LEU A 299 7.83 -1.53 -8.72
CA LEU A 299 7.21 -1.08 -9.97
C LEU A 299 6.56 -2.24 -10.72
N ALA A 300 7.20 -3.41 -10.78
CA ALA A 300 6.65 -4.62 -11.41
C ALA A 300 5.39 -5.09 -10.68
N MET A 301 5.42 -5.13 -9.34
CA MET A 301 4.26 -5.50 -8.51
C MET A 301 3.09 -4.52 -8.72
N ASN A 302 3.37 -3.21 -8.69
CA ASN A 302 2.37 -2.18 -8.94
C ASN A 302 1.84 -2.24 -10.38
N GLY A 303 2.72 -2.45 -11.36
CA GLY A 303 2.35 -2.61 -12.77
C GLY A 303 1.42 -3.80 -13.00
N LEU A 304 1.72 -4.94 -12.38
CA LEU A 304 0.87 -6.14 -12.40
C LEU A 304 -0.50 -5.86 -11.80
N ALA A 305 -0.55 -5.21 -10.65
CA ALA A 305 -1.80 -4.88 -9.97
C ALA A 305 -2.62 -3.83 -10.75
N ILE A 306 -1.98 -2.83 -11.39
CA ILE A 306 -2.63 -1.87 -12.28
C ILE A 306 -3.19 -2.57 -13.54
N TRP A 307 -2.43 -3.49 -14.12
CA TRP A 307 -2.88 -4.28 -15.26
C TRP A 307 -4.09 -5.16 -14.89
N LEU A 308 -4.06 -5.80 -13.73
CA LEU A 308 -5.18 -6.59 -13.21
C LEU A 308 -6.42 -5.70 -13.02
N ARG A 309 -6.25 -4.52 -12.39
CA ARG A 309 -7.31 -3.51 -12.24
C ARG A 309 -7.90 -3.11 -13.60
N TYR A 310 -7.07 -2.86 -14.59
CA TYR A 310 -7.52 -2.50 -15.93
C TYR A 310 -8.35 -3.61 -16.58
N ARG A 311 -7.90 -4.86 -16.48
CA ARG A 311 -8.65 -6.03 -17.00
C ARG A 311 -10.00 -6.21 -16.33
N LEU A 312 -10.07 -6.10 -15.01
CA LEU A 312 -11.33 -6.22 -14.27
C LEU A 312 -12.31 -5.11 -14.64
N ARG A 313 -11.81 -3.87 -14.78
CA ARG A 313 -12.63 -2.72 -15.14
C ARG A 313 -13.18 -2.77 -16.57
N LYS A 314 -12.44 -3.35 -17.51
CA LYS A 314 -12.87 -3.41 -18.93
C LYS A 314 -14.19 -4.17 -19.13
N ASN A 315 -14.53 -5.07 -18.23
CA ASN A 315 -15.75 -5.86 -18.30
C ASN A 315 -16.96 -5.18 -17.62
N LEU A 316 -16.75 -4.06 -16.92
CA LEU A 316 -17.79 -3.25 -16.30
C LEU A 316 -18.20 -2.17 -17.30
N LYS A 317 -19.27 -2.42 -18.05
CA LYS A 317 -19.92 -1.40 -18.91
C LYS A 317 -20.88 -0.59 -18.02
N TRP A 318 -20.65 0.70 -17.93
CA TRP A 318 -21.59 1.69 -17.39
C TRP A 318 -22.63 2.00 -18.45
#